data_6ef979a951b2848c6d5e5b7c629455e9
#
_entry.id   6ef979a951b2848c6d5e5b7c629455e9
#
_cell.length_a   1.000
_cell.length_b   1.000
_cell.length_c   1.000
_cell.angle_alpha   90.00
_cell.angle_beta   90.00
_cell.angle_gamma   90.00
#
_symmetry.space_group_name_H-M   'P 1'
#
loop_
_entity.id
_entity.type
_entity.pdbx_description
1 polymer ?
#
loop_
_entity_poly.entity_id
_entity_poly.type
_entity_poly.pdbx_seq_one_letter_code
_entity_poly.pdbx_strand_id
1 'polypeptide(L)'
;MLDTLRTLFDKGVRYSTVIDVGCADGHFFLTLLERGLIPGAVPVNVDANAIFEESLASIRRAVGGHYFVGAVTDHDGEAELTGSKHPYWGSLRPADDSYWRRVNALSATTSVVPATTLDTLRARLALELPFLLKLDVQGAETSALRGATGFLEDTHVVICEADIEDFHAINAILAENDFFLYDLTHLERVADGTLGWFYPVYVNRHLDFVRPTALWDARDNDAVIRAQAERRATILNSNAALLRHIRQTQRPPGEAIDFDFGAKVVGRNDRCSCGSGRKYKHCCGRTG
;
A
#
# COMPACT_ATOMS: atom_id res chain seq x y z
N MET A 1 -2.80 3.90 8.27
CA MET A 1 -1.47 3.35 8.64
C MET A 1 -1.40 2.98 10.13
N LEU A 2 -1.57 3.91 11.08
CA LEU A 2 -1.51 3.57 12.52
C LEU A 2 -2.58 2.55 12.94
N ASP A 3 -3.81 2.66 12.45
CA ASP A 3 -4.89 1.72 12.75
C ASP A 3 -4.60 0.32 12.17
N THR A 4 -3.98 0.27 10.99
CA THR A 4 -3.53 -0.98 10.38
C THR A 4 -2.44 -1.64 11.21
N LEU A 5 -1.43 -0.86 11.65
CA LEU A 5 -0.38 -1.37 12.54
C LEU A 5 -0.94 -1.79 13.91
N ARG A 6 -1.93 -1.07 14.44
CA ARG A 6 -2.67 -1.49 15.65
C ARG A 6 -3.35 -2.84 15.45
N THR A 7 -4.05 -3.01 14.33
CA THR A 7 -4.71 -4.27 13.99
C THR A 7 -3.71 -5.42 13.88
N LEU A 8 -2.55 -5.20 13.25
CA LEU A 8 -1.49 -6.19 13.15
C LEU A 8 -0.90 -6.53 14.54
N PHE A 9 -0.66 -5.50 15.37
CA PHE A 9 -0.17 -5.67 16.74
C PHE A 9 -1.16 -6.50 17.58
N ASP A 10 -2.46 -6.21 17.50
CA ASP A 10 -3.51 -6.92 18.24
C ASP A 10 -3.65 -8.38 17.77
N LYS A 11 -3.32 -8.66 16.51
CA LYS A 11 -3.21 -10.02 15.95
C LYS A 11 -1.93 -10.74 16.34
N GLY A 12 -1.00 -10.11 17.05
CA GLY A 12 0.24 -10.72 17.54
C GLY A 12 1.48 -10.43 16.71
N VAL A 13 1.43 -9.59 15.67
CA VAL A 13 2.63 -9.17 14.93
C VAL A 13 3.52 -8.30 15.82
N ARG A 14 4.81 -8.56 15.84
CA ARG A 14 5.82 -7.84 16.64
C ARG A 14 7.02 -7.48 15.78
N TYR A 15 7.75 -6.47 16.23
CA TYR A 15 8.95 -5.97 15.57
C TYR A 15 10.03 -5.73 16.63
N SER A 16 11.27 -6.17 16.37
CA SER A 16 12.42 -5.85 17.22
C SER A 16 13.19 -4.64 16.68
N THR A 17 13.14 -4.41 15.37
CA THR A 17 13.74 -3.23 14.75
C THR A 17 12.74 -2.56 13.82
N VAL A 18 12.66 -1.24 13.88
CA VAL A 18 11.88 -0.39 12.96
C VAL A 18 12.85 0.39 12.10
N ILE A 19 12.81 0.15 10.80
CA ILE A 19 13.62 0.85 9.82
C ILE A 19 12.73 1.86 9.11
N ASP A 20 13.05 3.15 9.25
CA ASP A 20 12.33 4.28 8.66
C ASP A 20 13.27 4.98 7.68
N VAL A 21 13.07 4.77 6.39
CA VAL A 21 13.87 5.35 5.29
C VAL A 21 13.08 6.49 4.67
N GLY A 22 13.71 7.66 4.58
CA GLY A 22 13.03 8.92 4.35
C GLY A 22 12.32 9.37 5.62
N CYS A 23 12.99 9.20 6.75
CA CYS A 23 12.39 9.39 8.07
C CYS A 23 12.25 10.87 8.46
N ALA A 24 12.85 11.80 7.72
CA ALA A 24 12.92 13.22 8.07
C ALA A 24 13.40 13.40 9.52
N ASP A 25 12.58 14.00 10.36
CA ASP A 25 12.88 14.22 11.78
C ASP A 25 12.60 13.01 12.70
N GLY A 26 12.27 11.83 12.13
CA GLY A 26 12.03 10.57 12.85
C GLY A 26 10.68 10.49 13.55
N HIS A 27 9.72 11.31 13.15
CA HIS A 27 8.40 11.37 13.79
C HIS A 27 7.61 10.06 13.72
N PHE A 28 7.77 9.28 12.66
CA PHE A 28 7.06 8.00 12.51
C PHE A 28 7.41 7.03 13.63
N PHE A 29 8.70 6.77 13.87
CA PHE A 29 9.13 5.89 14.97
C PHE A 29 8.63 6.39 16.34
N LEU A 30 8.79 7.69 16.64
CA LEU A 30 8.34 8.28 17.90
C LEU A 30 6.84 8.13 18.10
N THR A 31 6.05 8.28 17.04
CA THR A 31 4.59 8.07 17.09
C THR A 31 4.24 6.61 17.40
N LEU A 32 4.92 5.64 16.77
CA LEU A 32 4.69 4.22 17.07
C LEU A 32 5.04 3.87 18.51
N LEU A 33 6.12 4.44 19.03
CA LEU A 33 6.57 4.26 20.42
C LEU A 33 5.54 4.83 21.39
N GLU A 34 5.10 6.08 21.19
CA GLU A 34 4.06 6.75 21.99
C GLU A 34 2.76 5.95 22.02
N ARG A 35 2.36 5.37 20.86
CA ARG A 35 1.15 4.55 20.73
C ARG A 35 1.29 3.14 21.29
N GLY A 36 2.49 2.74 21.78
CA GLY A 36 2.75 1.40 22.29
C GLY A 36 2.62 0.29 21.24
N LEU A 37 2.91 0.60 19.98
CA LEU A 37 2.81 -0.35 18.85
C LEU A 37 4.09 -1.16 18.64
N ILE A 38 5.20 -0.70 19.21
CA ILE A 38 6.56 -1.24 19.02
C ILE A 38 7.29 -1.41 20.36
N PRO A 39 6.71 -2.11 21.35
CA PRO A 39 7.34 -2.21 22.67
C PRO A 39 8.72 -2.90 22.57
N GLY A 40 9.75 -2.18 23.01
CA GLY A 40 11.13 -2.67 23.02
C GLY A 40 11.86 -2.64 21.68
N ALA A 41 11.23 -2.19 20.60
CA ALA A 41 11.88 -2.09 19.30
C ALA A 41 12.88 -0.93 19.25
N VAL A 42 13.94 -1.11 18.46
CA VAL A 42 15.01 -0.12 18.23
C VAL A 42 14.83 0.56 16.88
N PRO A 43 15.05 1.88 16.75
CA PRO A 43 15.01 2.56 15.47
C PRO A 43 16.28 2.38 14.64
N VAL A 44 16.10 2.32 13.32
CA VAL A 44 17.12 2.65 12.32
C VAL A 44 16.53 3.74 11.44
N ASN A 45 16.88 4.97 11.69
CA ASN A 45 16.37 6.13 10.97
C ASN A 45 17.33 6.52 9.86
N VAL A 46 16.85 6.61 8.64
CA VAL A 46 17.66 6.96 7.47
C VAL A 46 17.02 8.13 6.74
N ASP A 47 17.80 9.17 6.51
CA ASP A 47 17.40 10.27 5.64
C ASP A 47 18.60 10.80 4.85
N ALA A 48 18.38 11.11 3.56
CA ALA A 48 19.44 11.62 2.72
C ALA A 48 19.74 13.13 2.96
N ASN A 49 18.80 13.85 3.56
CA ASN A 49 18.93 15.26 3.82
C ASN A 49 19.58 15.51 5.20
N ALA A 50 20.81 15.98 5.20
CA ALA A 50 21.59 16.24 6.42
C ALA A 50 20.94 17.28 7.37
N ILE A 51 19.94 18.04 6.95
CA ILE A 51 19.24 18.98 7.83
C ILE A 51 18.57 18.27 9.02
N PHE A 52 18.24 16.99 8.88
CA PHE A 52 17.59 16.20 9.94
C PHE A 52 18.57 15.51 10.90
N GLU A 53 19.89 15.56 10.65
CA GLU A 53 20.89 14.81 11.42
C GLU A 53 20.80 15.08 12.93
N GLU A 54 20.62 16.35 13.35
CA GLU A 54 20.53 16.68 14.79
C GLU A 54 19.30 16.04 15.46
N SER A 55 18.15 16.01 14.75
CA SER A 55 16.95 15.33 15.24
C SER A 55 17.18 13.84 15.38
N LEU A 56 17.79 13.20 14.39
CA LEU A 56 18.10 11.77 14.40
C LEU A 56 19.11 11.39 15.47
N ALA A 57 20.16 12.22 15.64
CA ALA A 57 21.13 12.06 16.73
C ALA A 57 20.47 12.21 18.11
N SER A 58 19.49 13.09 18.25
CA SER A 58 18.72 13.28 19.49
C SER A 58 17.86 12.07 19.81
N ILE A 59 17.18 11.48 18.84
CA ILE A 59 16.43 10.24 19.00
C ILE A 59 17.35 9.11 19.43
N ARG A 60 18.50 8.94 18.75
CA ARG A 60 19.50 7.93 19.13
C ARG A 60 19.98 8.09 20.59
N ARG A 61 20.22 9.33 21.04
CA ARG A 61 20.61 9.59 22.44
C ARG A 61 19.51 9.24 23.43
N ALA A 62 18.26 9.43 23.05
CA ALA A 62 17.11 9.24 23.94
C ALA A 62 16.66 7.77 24.06
N VAL A 63 16.63 7.04 22.94
CA VAL A 63 16.03 5.71 22.87
C VAL A 63 16.98 4.63 22.34
N GLY A 64 18.22 4.98 22.00
CA GLY A 64 19.18 4.07 21.38
C GLY A 64 18.94 3.92 19.87
N GLY A 65 19.40 2.80 19.31
CA GLY A 65 19.29 2.50 17.89
C GLY A 65 20.35 3.18 17.02
N HIS A 66 20.04 3.33 15.75
CA HIS A 66 20.98 3.82 14.74
C HIS A 66 20.35 4.91 13.87
N TYR A 67 21.18 5.72 13.27
CA TYR A 67 20.78 6.57 12.16
C TYR A 67 21.87 6.61 11.08
N PHE A 68 21.46 6.90 9.87
CA PHE A 68 22.36 7.09 8.74
C PHE A 68 21.89 8.30 7.93
N VAL A 69 22.82 9.24 7.68
CA VAL A 69 22.59 10.40 6.81
C VAL A 69 23.09 10.02 5.42
N GLY A 70 22.17 9.66 4.55
CA GLY A 70 22.45 9.17 3.21
C GLY A 70 21.22 8.51 2.58
N ALA A 71 21.37 8.08 1.36
CA ALA A 71 20.33 7.44 0.56
C ALA A 71 20.33 5.91 0.76
N VAL A 72 19.15 5.30 0.63
CA VAL A 72 19.00 3.86 0.45
C VAL A 72 18.64 3.59 -1.01
N THR A 73 19.42 2.75 -1.66
CA THR A 73 19.33 2.43 -3.08
C THR A 73 19.58 0.95 -3.34
N ASP A 74 19.71 0.56 -4.61
CA ASP A 74 20.08 -0.78 -5.05
C ASP A 74 21.61 -1.05 -5.09
N HIS A 75 22.43 -0.07 -4.70
CA HIS A 75 23.89 -0.17 -4.68
C HIS A 75 24.51 0.64 -3.54
N ASP A 76 25.71 0.27 -3.14
CA ASP A 76 26.53 1.04 -2.21
C ASP A 76 27.41 2.05 -2.96
N GLY A 77 27.68 3.20 -2.33
CA GLY A 77 28.56 4.23 -2.90
C GLY A 77 28.00 5.62 -2.70
N GLU A 78 27.66 6.31 -3.78
CA GLU A 78 27.13 7.66 -3.80
C GLU A 78 25.87 7.72 -4.67
N ALA A 79 24.95 8.60 -4.30
CA ALA A 79 23.75 8.90 -5.07
C ALA A 79 23.57 10.42 -5.22
N GLU A 80 22.89 10.81 -6.29
CA GLU A 80 22.52 12.19 -6.53
C GLU A 80 21.16 12.49 -5.89
N LEU A 81 21.15 13.33 -4.87
CA LEU A 81 19.94 13.80 -4.22
C LEU A 81 19.49 15.11 -4.85
N THR A 82 18.32 15.11 -5.45
CA THR A 82 17.64 16.31 -5.90
C THR A 82 16.73 16.82 -4.78
N GLY A 83 17.06 17.98 -4.23
CA GLY A 83 16.30 18.64 -3.17
C GLY A 83 15.41 19.75 -3.71
N SER A 84 14.39 20.12 -2.96
CA SER A 84 13.56 21.30 -3.20
C SER A 84 13.77 22.35 -2.11
N LYS A 85 13.08 23.49 -2.22
CA LYS A 85 13.00 24.46 -1.10
C LYS A 85 12.31 23.91 0.12
N HIS A 86 11.53 22.86 -0.04
CA HIS A 86 10.85 22.18 1.03
C HIS A 86 11.73 21.03 1.54
N PRO A 87 12.20 21.05 2.79
CA PRO A 87 13.22 20.10 3.26
C PRO A 87 12.75 18.64 3.24
N TYR A 88 11.43 18.39 3.27
CA TYR A 88 10.85 17.05 3.24
C TYR A 88 10.69 16.46 1.84
N TRP A 89 10.98 17.22 0.78
CA TRP A 89 10.78 16.78 -0.61
C TRP A 89 12.12 16.60 -1.34
N GLY A 90 12.99 15.78 -0.78
CA GLY A 90 14.19 15.31 -1.43
C GLY A 90 13.94 13.96 -2.10
N SER A 91 14.50 13.74 -3.30
CA SER A 91 14.34 12.49 -4.04
C SER A 91 15.61 12.16 -4.82
N LEU A 92 15.82 10.88 -5.13
CA LEU A 92 16.85 10.43 -6.05
C LEU A 92 16.42 10.51 -7.52
N ARG A 93 15.22 11.01 -7.81
CA ARG A 93 14.78 11.27 -9.19
C ARG A 93 15.58 12.42 -9.78
N PRO A 94 16.02 12.30 -11.06
CA PRO A 94 16.73 13.38 -11.74
C PRO A 94 15.98 14.71 -11.69
N ALA A 95 16.69 15.82 -11.67
CA ALA A 95 16.10 17.17 -11.57
C ALA A 95 15.17 17.54 -12.75
N ASP A 96 15.32 16.90 -13.89
CA ASP A 96 14.48 17.05 -15.09
C ASP A 96 13.27 16.09 -15.14
N ASP A 97 13.12 15.19 -14.15
CA ASP A 97 11.97 14.28 -14.07
C ASP A 97 10.64 15.04 -13.99
N SER A 98 9.63 14.48 -14.62
CA SER A 98 8.26 15.00 -14.60
C SER A 98 7.66 15.12 -13.21
N TYR A 99 8.12 14.30 -12.26
CA TYR A 99 7.78 14.36 -10.84
C TYR A 99 7.91 15.77 -10.28
N TRP A 100 9.06 16.45 -10.52
CA TRP A 100 9.32 17.80 -9.98
C TRP A 100 8.34 18.86 -10.50
N ARG A 101 7.81 18.69 -11.71
CA ARG A 101 6.73 19.54 -12.25
C ARG A 101 5.40 19.24 -11.57
N ARG A 102 5.11 17.99 -11.26
CA ARG A 102 3.86 17.58 -10.58
C ARG A 102 3.79 18.10 -9.14
N VAL A 103 4.90 18.05 -8.41
CA VAL A 103 4.96 18.55 -7.02
C VAL A 103 5.22 20.05 -6.94
N ASN A 104 5.22 20.76 -8.08
CA ASN A 104 5.42 22.22 -8.17
C ASN A 104 6.72 22.71 -7.49
N ALA A 105 7.78 21.90 -7.56
CA ALA A 105 9.09 22.20 -7.00
C ALA A 105 9.85 23.16 -7.91
N LEU A 106 9.80 24.46 -7.64
CA LEU A 106 10.28 25.53 -8.51
C LEU A 106 11.79 25.75 -8.48
N SER A 107 12.55 25.06 -7.64
CA SER A 107 14.03 25.09 -7.68
C SER A 107 14.60 23.84 -7.06
N ALA A 108 14.94 22.88 -7.91
CA ALA A 108 15.69 21.71 -7.50
C ALA A 108 17.18 22.10 -7.36
N THR A 109 17.80 21.67 -6.26
CA THR A 109 19.25 21.70 -6.08
C THR A 109 19.73 20.27 -6.00
N THR A 110 20.83 19.96 -6.66
CA THR A 110 21.41 18.62 -6.66
C THR A 110 22.63 18.57 -5.76
N SER A 111 22.75 17.53 -4.95
CA SER A 111 23.91 17.24 -4.12
C SER A 111 24.24 15.75 -4.18
N VAL A 112 25.51 15.42 -4.01
CA VAL A 112 25.96 14.02 -3.88
C VAL A 112 25.89 13.64 -2.41
N VAL A 113 25.27 12.50 -2.13
CA VAL A 113 25.12 11.94 -0.78
C VAL A 113 25.63 10.50 -0.73
N PRO A 114 26.09 10.02 0.44
CA PRO A 114 26.39 8.60 0.60
C PRO A 114 25.17 7.73 0.28
N ALA A 115 25.39 6.59 -0.34
CA ALA A 115 24.36 5.62 -0.66
C ALA A 115 24.70 4.24 -0.12
N THR A 116 23.68 3.50 0.30
CA THR A 116 23.84 2.11 0.77
C THR A 116 22.59 1.30 0.47
N THR A 117 22.73 -0.03 0.48
CA THR A 117 21.59 -0.94 0.37
C THR A 117 21.05 -1.31 1.74
N LEU A 118 19.79 -1.74 1.82
CA LEU A 118 19.22 -2.30 3.06
C LEU A 118 19.95 -3.57 3.48
N ASP A 119 20.40 -4.40 2.53
CA ASP A 119 21.21 -5.59 2.82
C ASP A 119 22.54 -5.21 3.47
N THR A 120 23.19 -4.16 3.02
CA THR A 120 24.43 -3.65 3.63
C THR A 120 24.18 -3.07 5.02
N LEU A 121 23.09 -2.32 5.23
CA LEU A 121 22.72 -1.82 6.56
C LEU A 121 22.49 -2.98 7.54
N ARG A 122 21.76 -4.01 7.13
CA ARG A 122 21.55 -5.23 7.93
C ARG A 122 22.87 -5.89 8.32
N ALA A 123 23.78 -6.07 7.35
CA ALA A 123 25.06 -6.73 7.59
C ALA A 123 25.97 -5.94 8.56
N ARG A 124 25.90 -4.61 8.53
CA ARG A 124 26.76 -3.72 9.34
C ARG A 124 26.24 -3.46 10.75
N LEU A 125 24.92 -3.46 10.96
CA LEU A 125 24.32 -2.97 12.20
C LEU A 125 23.88 -4.06 13.17
N ALA A 126 24.07 -5.34 12.86
CA ALA A 126 23.68 -6.49 13.70
C ALA A 126 22.26 -6.33 14.28
N LEU A 127 21.29 -6.05 13.42
CA LEU A 127 19.91 -5.70 13.78
C LEU A 127 19.16 -6.90 14.36
N GLU A 128 18.33 -6.64 15.38
CA GLU A 128 17.47 -7.67 15.97
C GLU A 128 16.21 -7.89 15.13
N LEU A 129 15.87 -9.15 14.91
CA LEU A 129 14.71 -9.57 14.11
C LEU A 129 13.45 -9.64 14.96
N PRO A 130 12.26 -9.51 14.39
CA PRO A 130 11.97 -9.17 12.98
C PRO A 130 11.84 -7.65 12.73
N PHE A 131 11.76 -7.28 11.45
CA PHE A 131 11.74 -5.89 11.02
C PHE A 131 10.33 -5.37 10.66
N LEU A 132 10.11 -4.08 10.94
CA LEU A 132 9.15 -3.21 10.27
C LEU A 132 9.92 -2.24 9.38
N LEU A 133 9.66 -2.23 8.09
CA LEU A 133 10.26 -1.31 7.12
C LEU A 133 9.24 -0.26 6.68
N LYS A 134 9.59 1.02 6.76
CA LYS A 134 8.90 2.11 6.06
C LYS A 134 9.83 2.71 5.02
N LEU A 135 9.33 2.89 3.81
CA LEU A 135 10.00 3.59 2.70
C LEU A 135 9.14 4.79 2.29
N ASP A 136 9.73 5.98 2.36
CA ASP A 136 9.10 7.24 1.99
C ASP A 136 10.20 8.15 1.39
N VAL A 137 10.68 7.76 0.22
CA VAL A 137 11.86 8.31 -0.42
C VAL A 137 11.54 9.03 -1.74
N GLN A 138 10.28 9.42 -1.85
CA GLN A 138 9.78 10.30 -2.92
C GLN A 138 10.09 9.75 -4.32
N GLY A 139 9.76 8.46 -4.56
CA GLY A 139 9.88 7.80 -5.85
C GLY A 139 11.17 7.00 -6.07
N ALA A 140 11.96 6.74 -5.03
CA ALA A 140 13.11 5.82 -5.08
C ALA A 140 12.82 4.48 -4.37
N GLU A 141 11.58 4.19 -3.99
CA GLU A 141 11.16 3.01 -3.24
C GLU A 141 11.54 1.72 -3.97
N THR A 142 11.36 1.67 -5.29
CA THR A 142 11.72 0.48 -6.09
C THR A 142 13.23 0.22 -6.12
N SER A 143 14.07 1.28 -6.11
CA SER A 143 15.52 1.14 -6.01
C SER A 143 15.91 0.61 -4.62
N ALA A 144 15.35 1.18 -3.55
CA ALA A 144 15.57 0.72 -2.18
C ALA A 144 15.17 -0.76 -1.99
N LEU A 145 14.03 -1.17 -2.53
CA LEU A 145 13.54 -2.55 -2.46
C LEU A 145 14.43 -3.54 -3.24
N ARG A 146 14.99 -3.15 -4.38
CA ARG A 146 15.95 -4.00 -5.12
C ARG A 146 17.23 -4.25 -4.35
N GLY A 147 17.66 -3.30 -3.51
CA GLY A 147 18.80 -3.44 -2.60
C GLY A 147 18.48 -4.12 -1.26
N ALA A 148 17.36 -4.84 -1.16
CA ALA A 148 16.82 -5.35 0.09
C ALA A 148 16.48 -6.86 0.07
N THR A 149 17.01 -7.62 -0.88
CA THR A 149 16.58 -9.01 -1.09
C THR A 149 16.74 -9.88 0.16
N GLY A 150 17.91 -9.86 0.78
CA GLY A 150 18.16 -10.58 2.03
C GLY A 150 17.51 -9.92 3.23
N PHE A 151 17.38 -8.59 3.22
CA PHE A 151 16.71 -7.83 4.28
C PHE A 151 15.22 -8.17 4.39
N LEU A 152 14.54 -8.33 3.25
CA LEU A 152 13.12 -8.63 3.17
C LEU A 152 12.76 -10.01 3.74
N GLU A 153 13.68 -10.97 3.75
CA GLU A 153 13.48 -12.30 4.37
C GLU A 153 13.12 -12.19 5.86
N ASP A 154 13.71 -11.22 6.57
CA ASP A 154 13.51 -10.99 8.00
C ASP A 154 12.50 -9.89 8.30
N THR A 155 11.86 -9.35 7.28
CA THR A 155 10.89 -8.25 7.39
C THR A 155 9.47 -8.80 7.49
N HIS A 156 8.76 -8.43 8.55
CA HIS A 156 7.37 -8.81 8.77
C HIS A 156 6.39 -7.92 8.00
N VAL A 157 6.65 -6.62 7.99
CA VAL A 157 5.75 -5.62 7.39
C VAL A 157 6.56 -4.59 6.64
N VAL A 158 6.10 -4.25 5.45
CA VAL A 158 6.63 -3.15 4.62
C VAL A 158 5.53 -2.13 4.40
N ILE A 159 5.85 -0.86 4.59
CA ILE A 159 5.01 0.29 4.28
C ILE A 159 5.79 1.14 3.28
N CYS A 160 5.21 1.41 2.12
CA CYS A 160 5.83 2.29 1.14
C CYS A 160 4.95 3.53 0.92
N GLU A 161 5.55 4.69 0.65
CA GLU A 161 4.84 5.70 -0.12
C GLU A 161 4.76 5.24 -1.58
N ALA A 162 3.62 5.42 -2.22
CA ALA A 162 3.43 5.08 -3.62
C ALA A 162 2.50 6.06 -4.32
N ASP A 163 2.85 6.48 -5.51
CA ASP A 163 1.90 7.01 -6.47
C ASP A 163 1.34 5.87 -7.36
N ILE A 164 0.40 6.20 -8.24
CA ILE A 164 -0.22 5.21 -9.12
C ILE A 164 0.80 4.59 -10.10
N GLU A 165 1.80 5.36 -10.52
CA GLU A 165 2.80 4.92 -11.48
C GLU A 165 3.78 3.92 -10.84
N ASP A 166 4.25 4.21 -9.63
CA ASP A 166 5.23 3.39 -8.91
C ASP A 166 4.60 2.16 -8.23
N PHE A 167 3.31 2.23 -7.87
CA PHE A 167 2.61 1.17 -7.13
C PHE A 167 2.73 -0.21 -7.78
N HIS A 168 2.64 -0.30 -9.11
CA HIS A 168 2.72 -1.58 -9.80
C HIS A 168 4.10 -2.23 -9.65
N ALA A 169 5.17 -1.45 -9.75
CA ALA A 169 6.54 -1.94 -9.60
C ALA A 169 6.82 -2.34 -8.15
N ILE A 170 6.42 -1.54 -7.17
CA ILE A 170 6.52 -1.85 -5.74
C ILE A 170 5.80 -3.16 -5.43
N ASN A 171 4.55 -3.29 -5.89
CA ASN A 171 3.74 -4.49 -5.65
C ASN A 171 4.36 -5.75 -6.29
N ALA A 172 4.95 -5.64 -7.49
CA ALA A 172 5.60 -6.76 -8.15
C ALA A 172 6.83 -7.22 -7.36
N ILE A 173 7.72 -6.29 -6.97
CA ILE A 173 8.92 -6.62 -6.19
C ILE A 173 8.55 -7.29 -4.87
N LEU A 174 7.59 -6.74 -4.13
CA LEU A 174 7.18 -7.29 -2.84
C LEU A 174 6.46 -8.64 -2.99
N ALA A 175 5.67 -8.84 -4.04
CA ALA A 175 5.04 -10.13 -4.32
C ALA A 175 6.07 -11.24 -4.64
N GLU A 176 7.15 -10.91 -5.35
CA GLU A 176 8.28 -11.81 -5.64
C GLU A 176 9.10 -12.15 -4.38
N ASN A 177 9.06 -11.29 -3.36
CA ASN A 177 9.72 -11.49 -2.06
C ASN A 177 8.74 -11.98 -0.97
N ASP A 178 7.71 -12.72 -1.36
CA ASP A 178 6.74 -13.36 -0.45
C ASP A 178 5.91 -12.41 0.42
N PHE A 179 5.65 -11.20 -0.04
CA PHE A 179 4.69 -10.30 0.59
C PHE A 179 3.33 -10.35 -0.09
N PHE A 180 2.28 -9.99 0.64
CA PHE A 180 0.97 -9.70 0.08
C PHE A 180 0.50 -8.33 0.54
N LEU A 181 -0.25 -7.65 -0.32
CA LEU A 181 -0.90 -6.39 0.03
C LEU A 181 -1.96 -6.65 1.10
N TYR A 182 -1.80 -6.00 2.24
CA TYR A 182 -2.70 -6.14 3.39
C TYR A 182 -3.71 -5.00 3.49
N ASP A 183 -3.27 -3.76 3.24
CA ASP A 183 -4.11 -2.56 3.36
C ASP A 183 -3.61 -1.43 2.47
N LEU A 184 -4.49 -0.47 2.16
CA LEU A 184 -4.17 0.81 1.52
C LEU A 184 -4.56 1.95 2.46
N THR A 185 -3.59 2.76 2.85
CA THR A 185 -3.78 3.81 3.86
C THR A 185 -3.39 5.19 3.33
N HIS A 186 -3.85 6.26 3.98
CA HIS A 186 -3.53 7.65 3.61
C HIS A 186 -3.71 7.92 2.12
N LEU A 187 -4.95 7.75 1.63
CA LEU A 187 -5.32 8.00 0.23
C LEU A 187 -5.42 9.50 -0.02
N GLU A 188 -4.32 10.13 -0.36
CA GLU A 188 -4.24 11.57 -0.60
C GLU A 188 -4.64 11.91 -2.03
N ARG A 189 -5.40 12.99 -2.17
CA ARG A 189 -5.88 13.45 -3.47
C ARG A 189 -5.31 14.82 -3.80
N VAL A 190 -4.89 14.96 -5.06
CA VAL A 190 -4.47 16.25 -5.59
C VAL A 190 -5.66 17.18 -5.84
N ALA A 191 -5.40 18.44 -6.19
CA ALA A 191 -6.41 19.49 -6.26
C ALA A 191 -7.59 19.21 -7.21
N ASP A 192 -7.41 18.41 -8.25
CA ASP A 192 -8.48 18.01 -9.19
C ASP A 192 -9.28 16.78 -8.74
N GLY A 193 -8.96 16.22 -7.55
CA GLY A 193 -9.60 15.05 -6.99
C GLY A 193 -9.00 13.71 -7.41
N THR A 194 -7.99 13.71 -8.27
CA THR A 194 -7.24 12.51 -8.64
C THR A 194 -6.46 11.97 -7.45
N LEU A 195 -6.32 10.64 -7.32
CA LEU A 195 -5.46 10.02 -6.33
C LEU A 195 -4.00 10.41 -6.62
N GLY A 196 -3.35 11.08 -5.67
CA GLY A 196 -1.97 11.52 -5.77
C GLY A 196 -1.02 10.45 -5.27
N TRP A 197 -1.03 10.23 -3.97
CA TRP A 197 -0.19 9.22 -3.32
C TRP A 197 -0.95 8.53 -2.18
N PHE A 198 -0.43 7.39 -1.76
CA PHE A 198 -1.00 6.58 -0.69
C PHE A 198 0.08 5.67 -0.10
N TYR A 199 -0.23 5.05 1.04
CA TYR A 199 0.69 4.13 1.70
C TYR A 199 0.12 2.71 1.68
N PRO A 200 0.49 1.85 0.71
CA PRO A 200 0.23 0.43 0.77
C PRO A 200 1.02 -0.22 1.92
N VAL A 201 0.35 -1.11 2.63
CA VAL A 201 0.93 -1.91 3.71
C VAL A 201 0.99 -3.36 3.25
N TYR A 202 2.17 -3.92 3.26
CA TYR A 202 2.41 -5.31 2.87
C TYR A 202 2.82 -6.13 4.08
N VAL A 203 2.39 -7.38 4.11
CA VAL A 203 2.72 -8.32 5.17
C VAL A 203 3.36 -9.55 4.56
N ASN A 204 4.42 -10.06 5.20
CA ASN A 204 5.10 -11.26 4.76
C ASN A 204 4.18 -12.48 4.86
N ARG A 205 4.23 -13.39 3.87
CA ARG A 205 3.33 -14.55 3.74
C ARG A 205 3.47 -15.56 4.86
N HIS A 206 4.62 -15.63 5.55
CA HIS A 206 4.76 -16.50 6.72
C HIS A 206 3.88 -16.07 7.91
N LEU A 207 3.34 -14.85 7.88
CA LEU A 207 2.35 -14.34 8.84
C LEU A 207 0.92 -14.56 8.33
N ASP A 208 0.64 -15.68 7.71
CA ASP A 208 -0.67 -16.01 7.12
C ASP A 208 -1.83 -15.95 8.13
N PHE A 209 -1.53 -16.14 9.43
CA PHE A 209 -2.48 -16.03 10.54
C PHE A 209 -3.14 -14.64 10.66
N VAL A 210 -2.56 -13.58 10.07
CA VAL A 210 -3.17 -12.24 10.06
C VAL A 210 -4.26 -12.09 8.99
N ARG A 211 -4.30 -13.00 8.01
CA ARG A 211 -5.33 -13.00 6.97
C ARG A 211 -6.68 -13.37 7.57
N PRO A 212 -7.77 -12.81 7.05
CA PRO A 212 -9.09 -13.25 7.45
C PRO A 212 -9.30 -14.69 6.96
N THR A 213 -9.71 -15.58 7.86
CA THR A 213 -10.06 -16.97 7.55
C THR A 213 -11.39 -17.08 6.83
N ALA A 214 -12.24 -16.05 6.94
CA ALA A 214 -13.51 -15.93 6.24
C ALA A 214 -13.78 -14.47 5.89
N LEU A 215 -14.38 -14.21 4.73
CA LEU A 215 -14.82 -12.86 4.34
C LEU A 215 -15.97 -12.34 5.21
N TRP A 216 -16.70 -13.25 5.87
CA TRP A 216 -17.83 -12.96 6.74
C TRP A 216 -17.71 -13.76 8.02
N ASP A 217 -18.12 -13.20 9.14
CA ASP A 217 -18.25 -13.97 10.37
C ASP A 217 -19.39 -14.99 10.20
N ALA A 218 -19.02 -16.27 10.06
CA ALA A 218 -19.98 -17.35 9.86
C ALA A 218 -20.99 -17.51 11.02
N ARG A 219 -20.72 -16.91 12.19
CA ARG A 219 -21.58 -16.97 13.39
C ARG A 219 -22.84 -16.12 13.27
N ASP A 220 -22.89 -15.21 12.27
CA ASP A 220 -24.03 -14.30 12.12
C ASP A 220 -24.48 -14.14 10.66
N ASN A 221 -24.50 -15.24 9.90
CA ASN A 221 -24.99 -15.26 8.52
C ASN A 221 -26.41 -14.70 8.39
N ASP A 222 -27.29 -14.96 9.36
CA ASP A 222 -28.66 -14.48 9.32
C ASP A 222 -28.75 -12.97 9.50
N ALA A 223 -27.89 -12.36 10.33
CA ALA A 223 -27.81 -10.91 10.45
C ALA A 223 -27.28 -10.26 9.16
N VAL A 224 -26.25 -10.86 8.55
CA VAL A 224 -25.71 -10.40 7.27
C VAL A 224 -26.77 -10.48 6.16
N ILE A 225 -27.51 -11.58 6.08
CA ILE A 225 -28.59 -11.77 5.09
C ILE A 225 -29.70 -10.74 5.31
N ARG A 226 -30.11 -10.50 6.57
CA ARG A 226 -31.12 -9.46 6.90
C ARG A 226 -30.61 -8.08 6.50
N ALA A 227 -29.38 -7.70 6.87
CA ALA A 227 -28.79 -6.41 6.53
C ALA A 227 -28.69 -6.20 5.00
N GLN A 228 -28.36 -7.26 4.26
CA GLN A 228 -28.34 -7.21 2.79
C GLN A 228 -29.76 -7.04 2.21
N ALA A 229 -30.75 -7.71 2.77
CA ALA A 229 -32.14 -7.57 2.34
C ALA A 229 -32.68 -6.15 2.60
N GLU A 230 -32.39 -5.57 3.77
CA GLU A 230 -32.75 -4.18 4.12
C GLU A 230 -32.04 -3.17 3.20
N ARG A 231 -30.75 -3.37 2.96
CA ARG A 231 -29.98 -2.55 2.02
C ARG A 231 -30.57 -2.62 0.60
N ARG A 232 -30.95 -3.83 0.15
CA ARG A 232 -31.62 -4.00 -1.15
C ARG A 232 -32.92 -3.24 -1.23
N ALA A 233 -33.77 -3.32 -0.21
CA ALA A 233 -35.03 -2.59 -0.13
C ALA A 233 -34.80 -1.07 -0.19
N THR A 234 -33.81 -0.56 0.55
CA THR A 234 -33.40 0.84 0.53
C THR A 234 -32.96 1.29 -0.86
N ILE A 235 -32.11 0.49 -1.54
CA ILE A 235 -31.63 0.77 -2.90
C ILE A 235 -32.81 0.80 -3.89
N LEU A 236 -33.71 -0.18 -3.83
CA LEU A 236 -34.86 -0.23 -4.71
C LEU A 236 -35.79 0.98 -4.54
N ASN A 237 -36.02 1.41 -3.31
CA ASN A 237 -36.81 2.60 -3.00
C ASN A 237 -36.14 3.89 -3.50
N SER A 238 -34.82 4.00 -3.29
CA SER A 238 -34.02 5.12 -3.79
C SER A 238 -34.02 5.17 -5.33
N ASN A 239 -33.84 4.04 -6.00
CA ASN A 239 -33.89 3.96 -7.46
C ASN A 239 -35.26 4.33 -7.99
N ALA A 240 -36.34 3.88 -7.35
CA ALA A 240 -37.71 4.25 -7.75
C ALA A 240 -37.97 5.78 -7.60
N ALA A 241 -37.44 6.41 -6.55
CA ALA A 241 -37.52 7.86 -6.37
C ALA A 241 -36.70 8.61 -7.44
N LEU A 242 -35.47 8.15 -7.69
CA LEU A 242 -34.60 8.73 -8.72
C LEU A 242 -35.19 8.62 -10.12
N LEU A 243 -35.76 7.46 -10.46
CA LEU A 243 -36.44 7.26 -11.76
C LEU A 243 -37.65 8.15 -11.92
N ARG A 244 -38.44 8.39 -10.86
CA ARG A 244 -39.54 9.37 -10.90
C ARG A 244 -39.02 10.78 -11.17
N HIS A 245 -37.95 11.19 -10.49
CA HIS A 245 -37.32 12.49 -10.67
C HIS A 245 -36.79 12.66 -12.11
N ILE A 246 -36.07 11.68 -12.63
CA ILE A 246 -35.55 11.69 -14.01
C ILE A 246 -36.68 11.83 -15.04
N ARG A 247 -37.77 11.08 -14.88
CA ARG A 247 -38.94 11.17 -15.77
C ARG A 247 -39.60 12.54 -15.76
N GLN A 248 -39.52 13.26 -14.64
CA GLN A 248 -40.10 14.59 -14.50
C GLN A 248 -39.20 15.71 -15.02
N THR A 249 -37.90 15.53 -14.99
CA THR A 249 -36.92 16.60 -15.23
C THR A 249 -36.14 16.45 -16.54
N GLN A 250 -36.11 15.25 -17.12
CA GLN A 250 -35.37 14.98 -18.34
C GLN A 250 -36.31 14.71 -19.51
N ARG A 251 -35.88 15.08 -20.73
CA ARG A 251 -36.55 14.63 -21.96
C ARG A 251 -36.50 13.09 -21.98
N PRO A 252 -37.59 12.45 -22.49
CA PRO A 252 -37.53 10.98 -22.68
C PRO A 252 -36.27 10.63 -23.48
N PRO A 253 -35.54 9.60 -23.05
CA PRO A 253 -34.41 9.09 -23.85
C PRO A 253 -34.96 8.74 -25.24
N GLY A 254 -34.20 9.05 -26.27
CA GLY A 254 -34.45 8.47 -27.61
C GLY A 254 -34.58 6.96 -27.49
N GLU A 255 -35.16 6.32 -28.48
CA GLU A 255 -35.49 4.89 -28.49
C GLU A 255 -34.41 4.09 -27.72
N ALA A 256 -34.85 3.37 -26.69
CA ALA A 256 -33.96 2.52 -25.91
C ALA A 256 -33.31 1.51 -26.86
N ILE A 257 -32.01 1.57 -26.96
CA ILE A 257 -31.26 0.49 -27.59
C ILE A 257 -31.43 -0.71 -26.64
N ASP A 258 -32.29 -1.63 -27.05
CA ASP A 258 -32.47 -2.89 -26.36
C ASP A 258 -31.18 -3.70 -26.57
N PHE A 259 -30.24 -3.58 -25.62
CA PHE A 259 -29.08 -4.47 -25.60
C PHE A 259 -29.59 -5.85 -25.17
N ASP A 260 -29.99 -6.62 -26.19
CA ASP A 260 -30.12 -8.07 -26.01
C ASP A 260 -28.71 -8.60 -25.71
N PHE A 261 -28.36 -8.78 -24.46
CA PHE A 261 -27.12 -9.39 -24.00
C PHE A 261 -27.04 -10.88 -24.43
N GLY A 262 -27.95 -11.34 -25.29
CA GLY A 262 -27.86 -12.68 -25.85
C GLY A 262 -27.73 -13.81 -24.83
N ALA A 263 -28.13 -13.54 -23.58
CA ALA A 263 -28.24 -14.57 -22.56
C ALA A 263 -29.40 -15.48 -22.97
N LYS A 264 -29.22 -16.28 -24.07
CA LYS A 264 -30.02 -17.43 -24.31
C LYS A 264 -30.04 -18.23 -23.04
N VAL A 265 -31.14 -18.20 -22.33
CA VAL A 265 -31.39 -19.14 -21.25
C VAL A 265 -31.20 -20.51 -21.86
N VAL A 266 -30.06 -21.13 -21.57
CA VAL A 266 -29.70 -22.43 -22.16
C VAL A 266 -30.72 -23.42 -21.63
N GLY A 267 -31.61 -23.84 -22.49
CA GLY A 267 -32.64 -24.82 -22.16
C GLY A 267 -32.00 -26.15 -21.73
N ARG A 268 -32.67 -26.88 -20.90
CA ARG A 268 -32.19 -28.14 -20.32
C ARG A 268 -31.64 -29.11 -21.36
N ASN A 269 -32.18 -29.08 -22.60
CA ASN A 269 -31.80 -29.94 -23.72
C ASN A 269 -30.83 -29.29 -24.71
N ASP A 270 -30.49 -28.00 -24.55
CA ASP A 270 -29.58 -27.31 -25.44
C ASP A 270 -28.13 -27.73 -25.22
N ARG A 271 -27.24 -27.45 -26.18
CA ARG A 271 -25.79 -27.63 -25.99
C ARG A 271 -25.31 -26.72 -24.87
N CYS A 272 -24.50 -27.25 -23.96
CA CYS A 272 -23.95 -26.48 -22.85
C CYS A 272 -23.05 -25.37 -23.38
N SER A 273 -23.23 -24.14 -22.84
CA SER A 273 -22.43 -22.98 -23.18
C SER A 273 -20.95 -23.08 -22.76
N CYS A 274 -20.55 -24.07 -21.94
CA CYS A 274 -19.16 -24.31 -21.56
C CYS A 274 -18.29 -24.91 -22.66
N GLY A 275 -18.84 -25.16 -23.87
CA GLY A 275 -18.09 -25.72 -24.99
C GLY A 275 -17.87 -27.25 -24.96
N SER A 276 -18.38 -27.95 -23.93
CA SER A 276 -18.20 -29.41 -23.79
C SER A 276 -18.91 -30.27 -24.86
N GLY A 277 -19.74 -29.68 -25.72
CA GLY A 277 -20.57 -30.39 -26.70
C GLY A 277 -21.74 -31.19 -26.10
N ARG A 278 -21.85 -31.31 -24.80
CA ARG A 278 -22.92 -32.05 -24.11
C ARG A 278 -24.16 -31.18 -23.92
N LYS A 279 -25.33 -31.83 -23.76
CA LYS A 279 -26.55 -31.12 -23.36
C LYS A 279 -26.40 -30.52 -21.96
N TYR A 280 -26.96 -29.32 -21.73
CA TYR A 280 -26.84 -28.59 -20.47
C TYR A 280 -27.19 -29.43 -19.23
N LYS A 281 -28.27 -30.22 -19.28
CA LYS A 281 -28.70 -31.17 -18.22
C LYS A 281 -27.68 -32.27 -17.90
N HIS A 282 -26.77 -32.57 -18.81
CA HIS A 282 -25.71 -33.56 -18.64
C HIS A 282 -24.32 -32.95 -18.47
N CYS A 283 -24.25 -31.64 -18.25
CA CYS A 283 -23.03 -30.85 -18.04
C CYS A 283 -23.20 -29.87 -16.88
N CYS A 284 -23.17 -28.57 -17.15
CA CYS A 284 -23.26 -27.54 -16.08
C CYS A 284 -24.64 -27.44 -15.39
N GLY A 285 -25.68 -27.96 -16.03
CA GLY A 285 -27.04 -28.03 -15.43
C GLY A 285 -27.32 -29.33 -14.66
N ARG A 286 -26.30 -30.08 -14.33
CA ARG A 286 -26.41 -31.28 -13.48
C ARG A 286 -26.43 -30.82 -12.02
N THR A 287 -27.62 -30.57 -11.49
CA THR A 287 -27.80 -30.52 -10.04
C THR A 287 -27.66 -31.93 -9.53
N GLY A 288 -26.73 -32.14 -8.58
CA GLY A 288 -26.49 -33.41 -7.91
C GLY A 288 -27.71 -33.90 -7.16
#